data_41b6ea3b361c9f26a78467ec79e3e430
#
_entry.id   41b6ea3b361c9f26a78467ec79e3e430
#
_cell.length_a   1.000
_cell.length_b   1.000
_cell.length_c   1.000
_cell.angle_alpha   90.00
_cell.angle_beta   90.00
_cell.angle_gamma   90.00
#
_symmetry.space_group_name_H-M   'P 1'
#
loop_
_entity.id
_entity.type
_entity.pdbx_description
1 polymer ?
#
loop_
_entity_poly.entity_id
_entity_poly.type
_entity_poly.pdbx_seq_one_letter_code
_entity_poly.pdbx_strand_id
1 'polypeptide(L)'
;MTSPAVKADGTHARTPAERWREREGEDSLFRQLRLTVRQGLEVDGDTPAGAWDALTQVGAWEFALPIEKDGLDLGQAVLAMVCEEAGNALQCVPLTDTLLALDLLSGFGPLATEATDGLLDAVRAGEVRLAVPGRLPDPRGVVPPGLTWKPDGDGGAIVATGTAGPFAAGVAPDALLLLADGPDGPCVALVELPAPGVTVRPLRDHGGGAVAGVVLDGARVPAASVLLRGVAAEQALARVGLRAAVHQASLLAGLTAAALTAVVSRIRGRQQFGQAVVKHQGPRLRVAGLLARLDAVRWAVGDAARDLDEGRLTPGEAAGLVALTAETTLDVTRDAVHLHGASGLVRDGLVAGCYRRAAWEALRCGRPAHLWDIAAHTS
;
A
#
# COMPACT_ATOMS: atom_id res chain seq x y z
N MET A 1 -36.58 17.74 -49.11
CA MET A 1 -36.41 17.20 -47.78
C MET A 1 -34.93 16.87 -47.59
N THR A 2 -34.18 17.81 -47.08
CA THR A 2 -32.72 17.73 -46.84
C THR A 2 -32.47 17.25 -45.45
N SER A 3 -31.80 16.12 -45.33
CA SER A 3 -31.32 15.54 -44.07
C SER A 3 -30.24 16.42 -43.43
N PRO A 4 -30.25 16.65 -42.10
CA PRO A 4 -29.20 17.43 -41.46
C PRO A 4 -27.93 16.59 -41.29
N ALA A 5 -26.80 17.15 -41.73
CA ALA A 5 -25.48 16.61 -41.53
C ALA A 5 -25.13 16.58 -40.04
N VAL A 6 -24.77 15.41 -39.54
CA VAL A 6 -24.16 15.20 -38.23
C VAL A 6 -22.77 15.79 -38.26
N LYS A 7 -22.50 16.78 -37.40
CA LYS A 7 -21.15 17.30 -37.16
C LYS A 7 -20.32 16.19 -36.52
N ALA A 8 -19.28 15.75 -37.22
CA ALA A 8 -18.25 14.88 -36.66
C ALA A 8 -17.42 15.71 -35.66
N ASP A 9 -17.47 15.28 -34.41
CA ASP A 9 -16.60 15.76 -33.33
C ASP A 9 -15.15 15.43 -33.70
N GLY A 10 -14.28 16.46 -33.80
CA GLY A 10 -12.93 16.37 -34.33
C GLY A 10 -11.89 15.74 -33.38
N THR A 11 -12.19 14.59 -32.81
CA THR A 11 -11.17 13.72 -32.18
C THR A 11 -10.42 12.98 -33.30
N HIS A 12 -9.30 13.56 -33.73
CA HIS A 12 -8.37 12.85 -34.60
C HIS A 12 -7.89 11.58 -33.87
N ALA A 13 -8.34 10.42 -34.32
CA ALA A 13 -7.80 9.15 -33.85
C ALA A 13 -6.28 9.14 -34.09
N ARG A 14 -5.50 9.10 -32.99
CA ARG A 14 -4.05 9.08 -33.03
C ARG A 14 -3.54 7.91 -33.88
N THR A 15 -2.54 8.16 -34.70
CA THR A 15 -1.92 7.12 -35.53
C THR A 15 -1.21 6.06 -34.66
N PRO A 16 -1.03 4.83 -35.15
CA PRO A 16 -0.24 3.83 -34.42
C PRO A 16 1.17 4.29 -34.05
N ALA A 17 1.82 5.11 -34.90
CA ALA A 17 3.15 5.64 -34.66
C ALA A 17 3.17 6.73 -33.57
N GLU A 18 2.09 7.53 -33.43
CA GLU A 18 1.95 8.49 -32.35
C GLU A 18 1.72 7.79 -31.01
N ARG A 19 0.82 6.79 -30.98
CA ARG A 19 0.60 5.95 -29.80
C ARG A 19 1.85 5.20 -29.36
N TRP A 20 2.69 4.77 -30.29
CA TRP A 20 3.94 4.08 -29.98
C TRP A 20 4.98 5.02 -29.36
N ARG A 21 5.15 6.24 -29.93
CA ARG A 21 6.06 7.26 -29.40
C ARG A 21 5.65 7.78 -28.01
N GLU A 22 4.36 7.93 -27.76
CA GLU A 22 3.84 8.28 -26.43
C GLU A 22 4.19 7.20 -25.41
N ARG A 23 3.95 5.92 -25.73
CA ARG A 23 4.33 4.80 -24.86
C ARG A 23 5.83 4.72 -24.59
N GLU A 24 6.68 4.95 -25.59
CA GLU A 24 8.14 4.98 -25.37
C GLU A 24 8.57 6.13 -24.44
N GLY A 25 7.93 7.28 -24.55
CA GLY A 25 8.18 8.42 -23.67
C GLY A 25 7.73 8.13 -22.23
N GLU A 26 6.52 7.61 -22.06
CA GLU A 26 5.96 7.19 -20.78
C GLU A 26 6.80 6.08 -20.15
N ASP A 27 7.18 5.05 -20.88
CA ASP A 27 8.06 3.97 -20.41
C ASP A 27 9.45 4.47 -20.01
N SER A 28 9.96 5.50 -20.67
CA SER A 28 11.26 6.12 -20.32
C SER A 28 11.18 6.89 -19.01
N LEU A 29 10.16 7.73 -18.82
CA LEU A 29 9.93 8.48 -17.59
C LEU A 29 9.69 7.54 -16.43
N PHE A 30 8.82 6.55 -16.62
CA PHE A 30 8.52 5.54 -15.59
C PHE A 30 9.78 4.79 -15.14
N ARG A 31 10.65 4.41 -16.08
CA ARG A 31 11.94 3.77 -15.75
C ARG A 31 12.88 4.70 -14.99
N GLN A 32 12.93 5.99 -15.35
CA GLN A 32 13.75 6.96 -14.63
C GLN A 32 13.25 7.17 -13.21
N LEU A 33 11.95 7.36 -13.02
CA LEU A 33 11.33 7.48 -11.70
C LEU A 33 11.61 6.24 -10.85
N ARG A 34 11.44 5.03 -11.40
CA ARG A 34 11.76 3.78 -10.71
C ARG A 34 13.21 3.71 -10.25
N LEU A 35 14.14 4.12 -11.12
CA LEU A 35 15.57 4.15 -10.77
C LEU A 35 15.86 5.18 -9.66
N THR A 36 15.23 6.35 -9.71
CA THR A 36 15.39 7.41 -8.69
C THR A 36 14.86 6.93 -7.33
N VAL A 37 13.65 6.36 -7.28
CA VAL A 37 13.08 5.80 -6.05
C VAL A 37 13.95 4.68 -5.48
N ARG A 38 14.38 3.75 -6.32
CA ARG A 38 15.26 2.65 -5.92
C ARG A 38 16.59 3.15 -5.38
N GLN A 39 17.25 4.06 -6.08
CA GLN A 39 18.53 4.61 -5.63
C GLN A 39 18.41 5.37 -4.31
N GLY A 40 17.36 6.17 -4.12
CA GLY A 40 17.08 6.82 -2.84
C GLY A 40 16.95 5.80 -1.71
N LEU A 41 16.17 4.74 -1.91
CA LEU A 41 15.96 3.68 -0.93
C LEU A 41 17.22 2.81 -0.70
N GLU A 42 18.11 2.66 -1.68
CA GLU A 42 19.37 1.91 -1.54
C GLU A 42 20.46 2.72 -0.82
N VAL A 43 20.52 4.04 -1.02
CA VAL A 43 21.57 4.92 -0.46
C VAL A 43 21.20 5.39 0.95
N ASP A 44 19.99 5.87 1.13
CA ASP A 44 19.55 6.52 2.37
C ASP A 44 18.59 5.63 3.17
N GLY A 45 18.09 4.55 2.57
CA GLY A 45 17.03 3.70 3.10
C GLY A 45 17.48 2.57 4.03
N ASP A 46 18.71 2.55 4.54
CA ASP A 46 19.20 1.49 5.47
C ASP A 46 18.43 1.45 6.80
N THR A 47 17.75 2.53 7.13
CA THR A 47 16.88 2.63 8.31
C THR A 47 15.46 3.05 7.90
N PRO A 48 14.43 2.75 8.71
CA PRO A 48 13.08 3.25 8.42
C PRO A 48 13.01 4.79 8.32
N ALA A 49 13.76 5.52 9.11
CA ALA A 49 13.83 6.99 9.03
C ALA A 49 14.45 7.44 7.70
N GLY A 50 15.60 6.88 7.33
CA GLY A 50 16.23 7.19 6.04
C GLY A 50 15.33 6.81 4.84
N ALA A 51 14.60 5.69 4.92
CA ALA A 51 13.64 5.33 3.87
C ALA A 51 12.46 6.31 3.78
N TRP A 52 11.97 6.83 4.92
CA TRP A 52 10.95 7.88 4.95
C TRP A 52 11.49 9.17 4.29
N ASP A 53 12.68 9.60 4.67
CA ASP A 53 13.32 10.80 4.12
C ASP A 53 13.58 10.63 2.60
N ALA A 54 14.04 9.47 2.17
CA ALA A 54 14.24 9.15 0.74
C ALA A 54 12.93 9.23 -0.05
N LEU A 55 11.83 8.66 0.45
CA LEU A 55 10.50 8.76 -0.17
C LEU A 55 10.02 10.21 -0.26
N THR A 56 10.27 11.00 0.78
CA THR A 56 9.95 12.44 0.78
C THR A 56 10.77 13.21 -0.25
N GLN A 57 12.08 12.97 -0.31
CA GLN A 57 12.98 13.66 -1.24
C GLN A 57 12.69 13.36 -2.71
N VAL A 58 12.21 12.14 -3.03
CA VAL A 58 11.81 11.80 -4.41
C VAL A 58 10.42 12.32 -4.77
N GLY A 59 9.72 12.96 -3.84
CA GLY A 59 8.38 13.51 -4.06
C GLY A 59 7.26 12.46 -4.04
N ALA A 60 7.44 11.31 -3.36
CA ALA A 60 6.46 10.22 -3.37
C ALA A 60 5.06 10.65 -2.91
N TRP A 61 4.98 11.60 -2.01
CA TRP A 61 3.72 12.16 -1.49
C TRP A 61 3.03 13.06 -2.51
N GLU A 62 3.80 13.80 -3.32
CA GLU A 62 3.30 14.68 -4.39
C GLU A 62 2.75 13.86 -5.57
N PHE A 63 3.29 12.66 -5.81
CA PHE A 63 2.79 11.78 -6.87
C PHE A 63 1.32 11.38 -6.67
N ALA A 64 0.88 11.28 -5.40
CA ALA A 64 -0.47 10.88 -5.03
C ALA A 64 -1.49 12.03 -5.05
N LEU A 65 -1.02 13.27 -4.94
CA LEU A 65 -1.89 14.43 -4.81
C LEU A 65 -2.33 14.94 -6.19
N PRO A 66 -3.59 15.42 -6.31
CA PRO A 66 -4.07 16.07 -7.52
C PRO A 66 -3.38 17.43 -7.73
N ILE A 67 -3.35 17.90 -8.98
CA ILE A 67 -2.72 19.18 -9.37
C ILE A 67 -3.30 20.37 -8.60
N GLU A 68 -4.61 20.35 -8.31
CA GLU A 68 -5.30 21.39 -7.56
C GLU A 68 -4.86 21.48 -6.09
N LYS A 69 -4.12 20.50 -5.62
CA LYS A 69 -3.48 20.41 -4.28
C LYS A 69 -1.97 20.45 -4.36
N ASP A 70 -1.43 21.11 -5.38
CA ASP A 70 0.00 21.22 -5.66
C ASP A 70 0.71 19.85 -5.81
N GLY A 71 -0.03 18.84 -6.23
CA GLY A 71 0.49 17.51 -6.55
C GLY A 71 0.90 17.35 -8.00
N LEU A 72 1.38 16.16 -8.35
CA LEU A 72 1.82 15.81 -9.70
C LEU A 72 0.82 14.90 -10.43
N ASP A 73 -0.13 14.30 -9.72
CA ASP A 73 -1.20 13.41 -10.25
C ASP A 73 -0.65 12.40 -11.30
N LEU A 74 0.40 11.68 -10.89
CA LEU A 74 1.13 10.77 -11.81
C LEU A 74 0.40 9.43 -12.05
N GLY A 75 -0.78 9.24 -11.46
CA GLY A 75 -1.58 8.04 -11.60
C GLY A 75 -1.13 6.86 -10.73
N GLN A 76 -1.99 5.85 -10.69
CA GLN A 76 -1.82 4.71 -9.79
C GLN A 76 -0.69 3.76 -10.21
N ALA A 77 -0.32 3.75 -11.49
CA ALA A 77 0.82 2.96 -11.95
C ALA A 77 2.16 3.43 -11.33
N VAL A 78 2.34 4.75 -11.16
CA VAL A 78 3.53 5.31 -10.50
C VAL A 78 3.51 5.01 -9.01
N LEU A 79 2.36 5.16 -8.33
CA LEU A 79 2.23 4.84 -6.91
C LEU A 79 2.44 3.34 -6.64
N ALA A 80 1.93 2.47 -7.50
CA ALA A 80 2.18 1.04 -7.44
C ALA A 80 3.68 0.73 -7.55
N MET A 81 4.39 1.41 -8.46
CA MET A 81 5.85 1.28 -8.59
C MET A 81 6.58 1.72 -7.32
N VAL A 82 6.21 2.85 -6.71
CA VAL A 82 6.80 3.31 -5.44
C VAL A 82 6.58 2.28 -4.33
N CYS A 83 5.37 1.72 -4.22
CA CYS A 83 5.06 0.66 -3.25
C CYS A 83 5.88 -0.61 -3.50
N GLU A 84 6.09 -1.01 -4.76
CA GLU A 84 6.94 -2.16 -5.11
C GLU A 84 8.39 -1.93 -4.69
N GLU A 85 8.98 -0.77 -4.99
CA GLU A 85 10.35 -0.46 -4.59
C GLU A 85 10.51 -0.39 -3.06
N ALA A 86 9.56 0.19 -2.34
CA ALA A 86 9.57 0.21 -0.88
C ALA A 86 9.44 -1.20 -0.27
N GLY A 87 8.60 -2.06 -0.86
CA GLY A 87 8.50 -3.46 -0.49
C GLY A 87 9.82 -4.22 -0.71
N ASN A 88 10.50 -3.94 -1.82
CA ASN A 88 11.81 -4.53 -2.16
C ASN A 88 12.93 -4.06 -1.22
N ALA A 89 12.89 -2.82 -0.76
CA ALA A 89 13.84 -2.27 0.22
C ALA A 89 13.64 -2.78 1.65
N LEU A 90 12.51 -3.47 1.93
CA LEU A 90 12.16 -4.06 3.24
C LEU A 90 11.99 -3.06 4.39
N GLN A 91 11.94 -1.77 4.13
CA GLN A 91 11.78 -0.79 5.20
C GLN A 91 10.33 -0.75 5.71
N CYS A 92 10.19 -0.76 7.03
CA CYS A 92 8.90 -0.80 7.70
C CYS A 92 8.40 0.64 7.98
N VAL A 93 8.08 1.35 6.91
CA VAL A 93 7.50 2.71 6.95
C VAL A 93 6.01 2.67 6.63
N PRO A 94 5.19 3.60 7.15
CA PRO A 94 3.75 3.63 6.93
C PRO A 94 3.36 4.18 5.54
N LEU A 95 3.99 3.66 4.47
CA LEU A 95 3.79 4.15 3.11
C LEU A 95 2.34 4.00 2.64
N THR A 96 1.80 2.77 2.68
CA THR A 96 0.42 2.52 2.22
C THR A 96 -0.62 3.24 3.09
N ASP A 97 -0.31 3.42 4.37
CA ASP A 97 -1.15 4.16 5.32
C ASP A 97 -1.18 5.66 4.96
N THR A 98 -0.01 6.23 4.66
CA THR A 98 0.10 7.64 4.26
C THR A 98 -0.56 7.89 2.92
N LEU A 99 -0.38 7.02 1.92
CA LEU A 99 -1.06 7.14 0.63
C LEU A 99 -2.58 7.08 0.78
N LEU A 100 -3.11 6.18 1.61
CA LEU A 100 -4.54 6.13 1.93
C LEU A 100 -5.01 7.42 2.61
N ALA A 101 -4.23 7.94 3.56
CA ALA A 101 -4.57 9.19 4.24
C ALA A 101 -4.58 10.38 3.28
N LEU A 102 -3.59 10.50 2.39
CA LEU A 102 -3.54 11.53 1.36
C LEU A 102 -4.75 11.47 0.42
N ASP A 103 -5.14 10.27 -0.01
CA ASP A 103 -6.35 10.05 -0.81
C ASP A 103 -7.62 10.54 -0.09
N LEU A 104 -7.76 10.22 1.21
CA LEU A 104 -8.90 10.68 2.02
C LEU A 104 -8.89 12.18 2.25
N LEU A 105 -7.73 12.78 2.48
CA LEU A 105 -7.62 14.22 2.77
C LEU A 105 -7.77 15.08 1.51
N SER A 106 -7.30 14.61 0.35
CA SER A 106 -7.34 15.35 -0.91
C SER A 106 -8.63 15.16 -1.71
N GLY A 107 -9.29 14.01 -1.56
CA GLY A 107 -10.35 13.55 -2.47
C GLY A 107 -11.79 13.96 -2.07
N PHE A 108 -12.01 14.62 -0.93
CA PHE A 108 -13.37 14.84 -0.40
C PHE A 108 -13.64 16.32 -0.08
N GLY A 109 -14.35 16.99 -0.99
CA GLY A 109 -14.65 18.41 -0.98
C GLY A 109 -15.19 19.05 0.33
N PRO A 110 -15.98 18.38 1.20
CA PRO A 110 -16.40 18.97 2.48
C PRO A 110 -15.28 19.07 3.52
N LEU A 111 -14.16 18.36 3.31
CA LEU A 111 -13.01 18.34 4.22
C LEU A 111 -11.96 19.42 3.94
N ALA A 112 -12.12 20.20 2.87
CA ALA A 112 -11.25 21.32 2.56
C ALA A 112 -11.41 22.43 3.62
N THR A 113 -10.83 22.20 4.79
CA THR A 113 -10.64 23.20 5.84
C THR A 113 -9.18 23.63 5.83
N GLU A 114 -8.91 24.84 6.30
CA GLU A 114 -7.53 25.35 6.46
C GLU A 114 -6.64 24.39 7.27
N ALA A 115 -7.22 23.68 8.25
CA ALA A 115 -6.53 22.67 9.05
C ALA A 115 -6.15 21.42 8.21
N THR A 116 -7.00 21.01 7.27
CA THR A 116 -6.73 19.84 6.40
C THR A 116 -5.66 20.17 5.36
N ASP A 117 -5.68 21.38 4.81
CA ASP A 117 -4.67 21.84 3.86
C ASP A 117 -3.29 21.95 4.54
N GLY A 118 -3.22 22.51 5.75
CA GLY A 118 -1.98 22.54 6.53
C GLY A 118 -1.43 21.14 6.87
N LEU A 119 -2.32 20.17 7.12
CA LEU A 119 -1.91 18.79 7.34
C LEU A 119 -1.36 18.14 6.05
N LEU A 120 -1.98 18.39 4.90
CA LEU A 120 -1.48 17.90 3.61
C LEU A 120 -0.08 18.44 3.33
N ASP A 121 0.15 19.72 3.57
CA ASP A 121 1.47 20.35 3.40
C ASP A 121 2.51 19.74 4.33
N ALA A 122 2.17 19.49 5.59
CA ALA A 122 3.08 18.89 6.56
C ALA A 122 3.41 17.42 6.21
N VAL A 123 2.44 16.66 5.72
CA VAL A 123 2.68 15.29 5.21
C VAL A 123 3.57 15.32 3.97
N ARG A 124 3.31 16.24 3.04
CA ARG A 124 4.10 16.42 1.83
C ARG A 124 5.55 16.79 2.14
N ALA A 125 5.78 17.63 3.13
CA ALA A 125 7.11 17.97 3.62
C ALA A 125 7.79 16.83 4.40
N GLY A 126 7.10 15.71 4.66
CA GLY A 126 7.61 14.60 5.46
C GLY A 126 7.64 14.89 6.97
N GLU A 127 7.10 16.03 7.39
CA GLU A 127 7.09 16.48 8.78
C GLU A 127 6.09 15.72 9.65
N VAL A 128 4.96 15.32 9.04
CA VAL A 128 3.89 14.54 9.69
C VAL A 128 3.79 13.14 9.09
N ARG A 129 3.89 12.13 9.94
CA ARG A 129 3.78 10.71 9.61
C ARG A 129 2.41 10.21 10.05
N LEU A 130 1.63 9.80 9.08
CA LEU A 130 0.29 9.25 9.31
C LEU A 130 0.34 7.73 9.31
N ALA A 131 -0.29 7.09 10.29
CA ALA A 131 -0.49 5.65 10.29
C ALA A 131 -1.98 5.30 10.42
N VAL A 132 -2.38 4.21 9.79
CA VAL A 132 -3.72 3.61 9.90
C VAL A 132 -3.63 2.38 10.80
N PRO A 133 -4.15 2.43 12.03
CA PRO A 133 -4.06 1.30 12.94
C PRO A 133 -4.82 0.08 12.43
N GLY A 134 -4.15 -1.06 12.40
CA GLY A 134 -4.76 -2.34 12.03
C GLY A 134 -4.77 -2.60 10.53
N ARG A 135 -5.85 -3.18 10.05
CA ARG A 135 -6.03 -3.46 8.63
C ARG A 135 -6.50 -2.20 7.90
N LEU A 136 -6.16 -2.14 6.61
CA LEU A 136 -6.76 -1.19 5.68
C LEU A 136 -8.21 -1.60 5.38
N PRO A 137 -9.07 -0.71 4.86
CA PRO A 137 -10.40 -1.12 4.40
C PRO A 137 -10.24 -2.19 3.31
N ASP A 138 -11.20 -3.12 3.26
CA ASP A 138 -11.22 -4.09 2.16
C ASP A 138 -11.58 -3.37 0.84
N PRO A 139 -11.44 -4.02 -0.32
CA PRO A 139 -11.71 -3.38 -1.62
C PRO A 139 -13.14 -2.84 -1.80
N ARG A 140 -14.09 -3.24 -0.94
CA ARG A 140 -15.46 -2.69 -0.89
C ARG A 140 -15.56 -1.47 0.03
N GLY A 141 -14.48 -1.12 0.73
CA GLY A 141 -14.46 -0.03 1.70
C GLY A 141 -14.94 -0.41 3.10
N VAL A 142 -15.10 -1.70 3.38
CA VAL A 142 -15.55 -2.14 4.71
C VAL A 142 -14.45 -1.92 5.74
N VAL A 143 -14.80 -1.19 6.81
CA VAL A 143 -13.90 -0.92 7.92
C VAL A 143 -13.56 -2.22 8.65
N PRO A 144 -12.27 -2.50 8.94
CA PRO A 144 -11.90 -3.68 9.68
C PRO A 144 -12.42 -3.60 11.12
N PRO A 145 -12.81 -4.74 11.72
CA PRO A 145 -13.25 -4.76 13.11
C PRO A 145 -12.10 -4.44 14.07
N GLY A 146 -12.43 -3.86 15.22
CA GLY A 146 -11.47 -3.63 16.30
C GLY A 146 -11.55 -2.24 16.91
N LEU A 147 -11.89 -1.23 16.13
CA LEU A 147 -12.16 0.12 16.63
C LEU A 147 -13.65 0.44 16.46
N THR A 148 -14.23 1.01 17.52
CA THR A 148 -15.62 1.47 17.52
C THR A 148 -15.70 2.91 18.02
N TRP A 149 -16.77 3.60 17.62
CA TRP A 149 -17.03 4.96 18.06
C TRP A 149 -18.48 5.15 18.51
N LYS A 150 -18.68 6.15 19.35
CA LYS A 150 -20.02 6.65 19.75
C LYS A 150 -19.99 8.18 19.83
N PRO A 151 -21.14 8.86 19.63
CA PRO A 151 -21.24 10.29 19.82
C PRO A 151 -20.84 10.72 21.24
N ASP A 152 -20.20 11.89 21.36
CA ASP A 152 -19.89 12.54 22.63
C ASP A 152 -20.71 13.83 22.73
N GLY A 153 -21.96 13.68 23.15
CA GLY A 153 -22.94 14.77 23.14
C GLY A 153 -23.39 15.17 21.74
N ASP A 154 -24.03 16.35 21.63
CA ASP A 154 -24.62 16.84 20.37
C ASP A 154 -23.66 17.63 19.48
N GLY A 155 -22.42 17.85 19.95
CA GLY A 155 -21.44 18.75 19.30
C GLY A 155 -20.60 18.14 18.18
N GLY A 156 -20.89 16.92 17.73
CA GLY A 156 -20.15 16.27 16.64
C GLY A 156 -18.84 15.59 17.05
N ALA A 157 -18.38 15.75 18.29
CA ALA A 157 -17.27 14.98 18.85
C ALA A 157 -17.65 13.51 19.02
N ILE A 158 -16.64 12.65 19.09
CA ILE A 158 -16.82 11.19 19.29
C ILE A 158 -15.93 10.69 20.41
N VAL A 159 -16.32 9.56 20.99
CA VAL A 159 -15.48 8.75 21.86
C VAL A 159 -15.15 7.46 21.12
N ALA A 160 -13.86 7.22 20.88
CA ALA A 160 -13.38 6.03 20.22
C ALA A 160 -12.82 5.02 21.22
N THR A 161 -13.11 3.74 21.01
CA THR A 161 -12.66 2.63 21.87
C THR A 161 -12.24 1.43 21.03
N GLY A 162 -11.36 0.61 21.58
CA GLY A 162 -10.99 -0.67 20.97
C GLY A 162 -9.50 -0.87 20.83
N THR A 163 -9.14 -1.89 20.06
CA THR A 163 -7.75 -2.27 19.81
C THR A 163 -7.58 -2.61 18.35
N ALA A 164 -6.54 -2.08 17.73
CA ALA A 164 -6.20 -2.37 16.35
C ALA A 164 -4.69 -2.53 16.17
N GLY A 165 -4.28 -3.35 15.20
CA GLY A 165 -2.90 -3.61 14.81
C GLY A 165 -2.80 -4.95 14.07
N PRO A 166 -1.65 -5.29 13.48
CA PRO A 166 -0.42 -4.48 13.40
C PRO A 166 -0.48 -3.37 12.33
N PHE A 167 0.37 -2.36 12.46
CA PHE A 167 0.69 -1.37 11.45
C PHE A 167 2.19 -1.03 11.47
N ALA A 168 2.71 -0.49 10.36
CA ALA A 168 4.13 -0.13 10.25
C ALA A 168 4.46 1.05 11.19
N ALA A 169 5.47 0.88 12.02
CA ALA A 169 5.92 1.87 13.01
C ALA A 169 7.46 1.98 13.08
N GLY A 170 8.13 1.72 11.97
CA GLY A 170 9.58 1.90 11.86
C GLY A 170 9.99 3.35 12.02
N VAL A 171 9.11 4.27 11.65
CA VAL A 171 9.08 5.66 12.11
C VAL A 171 7.86 5.83 13.01
N ALA A 172 8.04 6.57 14.13
CA ALA A 172 6.93 6.83 15.03
C ALA A 172 5.87 7.69 14.32
N PRO A 173 4.58 7.34 14.36
CA PRO A 173 3.54 8.17 13.80
C PRO A 173 3.35 9.43 14.65
N ASP A 174 3.12 10.57 13.97
CA ASP A 174 2.75 11.84 14.59
C ASP A 174 1.23 11.96 14.76
N ALA A 175 0.48 11.24 13.90
CA ALA A 175 -0.96 11.14 14.00
C ALA A 175 -1.48 9.79 13.49
N LEU A 176 -2.68 9.42 13.97
CA LEU A 176 -3.40 8.21 13.55
C LEU A 176 -4.64 8.61 12.76
N LEU A 177 -4.81 7.99 11.60
CA LEU A 177 -6.08 8.02 10.88
C LEU A 177 -6.93 6.83 11.35
N LEU A 178 -7.90 7.09 12.20
CA LEU A 178 -8.78 6.07 12.74
C LEU A 178 -9.88 5.72 11.74
N LEU A 179 -10.04 4.45 11.48
CA LEU A 179 -11.17 3.87 10.77
C LEU A 179 -11.98 3.07 11.80
N ALA A 180 -13.12 3.57 12.20
CA ALA A 180 -13.91 2.97 13.29
C ALA A 180 -15.36 2.77 12.85
N ASP A 181 -15.98 1.69 13.32
CA ASP A 181 -17.40 1.42 13.11
C ASP A 181 -18.24 1.92 14.28
N GLY A 182 -19.50 2.28 14.03
CA GLY A 182 -20.35 2.85 15.06
C GLY A 182 -21.83 2.86 14.71
N PRO A 183 -22.65 3.48 15.57
CA PRO A 183 -24.12 3.39 15.47
C PRO A 183 -24.68 3.95 14.16
N ASP A 184 -24.02 4.96 13.59
CA ASP A 184 -24.44 5.63 12.35
C ASP A 184 -23.55 5.25 11.15
N GLY A 185 -22.89 4.09 11.20
CA GLY A 185 -21.97 3.61 10.19
C GLY A 185 -20.51 3.96 10.47
N PRO A 186 -19.61 3.82 9.48
CA PRO A 186 -18.18 4.07 9.64
C PRO A 186 -17.87 5.54 9.93
N CYS A 187 -16.74 5.75 10.60
CA CYS A 187 -16.17 7.05 10.87
C CYS A 187 -14.70 7.06 10.50
N VAL A 188 -14.26 8.15 9.87
CA VAL A 188 -12.85 8.48 9.64
C VAL A 188 -12.50 9.68 10.49
N ALA A 189 -11.49 9.53 11.35
CA ALA A 189 -11.10 10.58 12.27
C ALA A 189 -9.57 10.67 12.40
N LEU A 190 -9.05 11.87 12.58
CA LEU A 190 -7.64 12.13 12.81
C LEU A 190 -7.38 12.31 14.31
N VAL A 191 -6.33 11.68 14.81
CA VAL A 191 -5.89 11.83 16.19
C VAL A 191 -4.39 12.10 16.22
N GLU A 192 -4.03 13.32 16.56
CA GLU A 192 -2.64 13.71 16.79
C GLU A 192 -2.09 13.02 18.04
N LEU A 193 -0.81 12.71 18.03
CA LEU A 193 -0.13 12.02 19.13
C LEU A 193 0.88 12.96 19.82
N PRO A 194 1.01 12.88 21.15
CA PRO A 194 0.25 12.03 22.09
C PRO A 194 -1.18 12.55 22.36
N ALA A 195 -2.12 11.64 22.60
CA ALA A 195 -3.50 11.98 22.94
C ALA A 195 -4.02 11.21 24.15
N PRO A 196 -4.88 11.83 25.01
CA PRO A 196 -5.50 11.13 26.12
C PRO A 196 -6.36 9.95 25.65
N GLY A 197 -6.24 8.80 26.34
CA GLY A 197 -6.95 7.58 25.99
C GLY A 197 -6.39 6.84 24.77
N VAL A 198 -5.26 7.28 24.19
CA VAL A 198 -4.59 6.61 23.09
C VAL A 198 -3.25 6.07 23.55
N THR A 199 -3.04 4.78 23.34
CA THR A 199 -1.77 4.12 23.65
C THR A 199 -1.27 3.35 22.43
N VAL A 200 -0.16 3.81 21.85
CA VAL A 200 0.57 3.08 20.80
C VAL A 200 1.53 2.11 21.49
N ARG A 201 1.42 0.82 21.17
CA ARG A 201 2.23 -0.23 21.78
C ARG A 201 3.07 -0.94 20.74
N PRO A 202 4.39 -1.06 20.93
CA PRO A 202 5.20 -1.93 20.10
C PRO A 202 4.67 -3.36 20.18
N LEU A 203 4.49 -3.99 19.03
CA LEU A 203 4.16 -5.40 18.95
C LEU A 203 5.44 -6.21 18.78
N ARG A 204 5.51 -7.35 19.45
CA ARG A 204 6.58 -8.31 19.22
C ARG A 204 6.30 -9.01 17.90
N ASP A 205 6.88 -8.49 16.86
CA ASP A 205 7.00 -9.27 15.66
C ASP A 205 8.16 -10.27 15.84
N HIS A 206 8.00 -11.49 15.31
CA HIS A 206 9.09 -12.47 15.29
C HIS A 206 10.26 -12.01 14.39
N GLY A 207 10.19 -10.84 13.82
CA GLY A 207 11.01 -10.27 12.79
C GLY A 207 11.94 -9.15 13.16
N GLY A 208 11.71 -8.54 14.31
CA GLY A 208 12.41 -7.31 14.66
C GLY A 208 12.01 -6.12 13.77
N GLY A 209 10.96 -6.26 12.95
CA GLY A 209 10.32 -5.14 12.27
C GLY A 209 9.63 -4.25 13.29
N ALA A 210 9.75 -2.96 13.13
CA ALA A 210 9.05 -2.03 14.00
C ALA A 210 7.56 -1.98 13.59
N VAL A 211 6.76 -2.84 14.20
CA VAL A 211 5.31 -2.85 14.10
C VAL A 211 4.69 -2.46 15.42
N ALA A 212 3.56 -1.78 15.37
CA ALA A 212 2.82 -1.37 16.54
C ALA A 212 1.34 -1.72 16.44
N GLY A 213 0.68 -1.71 17.56
CA GLY A 213 -0.76 -1.69 17.69
C GLY A 213 -1.21 -0.48 18.50
N VAL A 214 -2.49 -0.17 18.45
CA VAL A 214 -3.10 0.90 19.24
C VAL A 214 -4.16 0.33 20.18
N VAL A 215 -4.25 0.92 21.36
CA VAL A 215 -5.37 0.74 22.30
C VAL A 215 -6.02 2.11 22.48
N LEU A 216 -7.32 2.18 22.25
CA LEU A 216 -8.17 3.34 22.52
C LEU A 216 -9.02 3.03 23.73
N ASP A 217 -8.81 3.76 24.81
CA ASP A 217 -9.56 3.64 26.07
C ASP A 217 -10.37 4.94 26.29
N GLY A 218 -11.51 5.00 25.63
CA GLY A 218 -12.36 6.19 25.68
C GLY A 218 -11.70 7.44 25.09
N ALA A 219 -10.93 7.29 24.03
CA ALA A 219 -10.25 8.41 23.38
C ALA A 219 -11.26 9.41 22.81
N ARG A 220 -11.25 10.63 23.33
CA ARG A 220 -12.13 11.69 22.89
C ARG A 220 -11.54 12.38 21.67
N VAL A 221 -12.28 12.37 20.55
CA VAL A 221 -11.92 13.01 19.30
C VAL A 221 -12.81 14.22 19.10
N PRO A 222 -12.23 15.45 19.03
CA PRO A 222 -13.00 16.67 18.79
C PRO A 222 -13.74 16.63 17.44
N ALA A 223 -14.85 17.36 17.33
CA ALA A 223 -15.63 17.42 16.11
C ALA A 223 -14.80 17.87 14.89
N ALA A 224 -13.86 18.81 15.07
CA ALA A 224 -12.98 19.29 14.01
C ALA A 224 -12.02 18.22 13.47
N SER A 225 -11.74 17.17 14.25
CA SER A 225 -10.87 16.05 13.88
C SER A 225 -11.66 14.85 13.35
N VAL A 226 -12.98 14.90 13.36
CA VAL A 226 -13.86 13.90 12.73
C VAL A 226 -14.03 14.28 11.26
N LEU A 227 -13.31 13.58 10.39
CA LEU A 227 -13.25 13.90 8.96
C LEU A 227 -14.53 13.49 8.23
N LEU A 228 -14.97 12.24 8.40
CA LEU A 228 -16.15 11.68 7.71
C LEU A 228 -16.93 10.75 8.63
N ARG A 229 -18.26 10.69 8.44
CA ARG A 229 -19.16 9.74 9.13
C ARG A 229 -20.26 9.22 8.21
N GLY A 230 -20.76 8.01 8.54
CA GLY A 230 -21.92 7.42 7.87
C GLY A 230 -21.71 7.27 6.37
N VAL A 231 -22.71 7.62 5.57
CA VAL A 231 -22.70 7.46 4.10
C VAL A 231 -21.50 8.14 3.44
N ALA A 232 -21.10 9.33 3.90
CA ALA A 232 -19.92 10.01 3.36
C ALA A 232 -18.64 9.22 3.61
N ALA A 233 -18.48 8.62 4.80
CA ALA A 233 -17.36 7.75 5.10
C ALA A 233 -17.41 6.45 4.27
N GLU A 234 -18.59 5.84 4.11
CA GLU A 234 -18.77 4.64 3.27
C GLU A 234 -18.32 4.89 1.82
N GLN A 235 -18.79 5.98 1.22
CA GLN A 235 -18.44 6.35 -0.15
C GLN A 235 -16.94 6.63 -0.31
N ALA A 236 -16.33 7.30 0.66
CA ALA A 236 -14.92 7.59 0.68
C ALA A 236 -14.10 6.30 0.79
N LEU A 237 -14.43 5.46 1.77
CA LEU A 237 -13.74 4.20 2.03
C LEU A 237 -13.86 3.21 0.87
N ALA A 238 -15.00 3.17 0.16
CA ALA A 238 -15.16 2.36 -1.04
C ALA A 238 -14.15 2.73 -2.14
N ARG A 239 -13.90 4.03 -2.34
CA ARG A 239 -12.90 4.48 -3.33
C ARG A 239 -11.47 4.21 -2.90
N VAL A 240 -11.12 4.57 -1.67
CA VAL A 240 -9.74 4.38 -1.19
C VAL A 240 -9.41 2.91 -0.92
N GLY A 241 -10.42 2.06 -0.68
CA GLY A 241 -10.24 0.61 -0.54
C GLY A 241 -9.67 -0.04 -1.80
N LEU A 242 -10.11 0.39 -2.99
CA LEU A 242 -9.56 -0.05 -4.27
C LEU A 242 -8.08 0.35 -4.42
N ARG A 243 -7.75 1.61 -4.10
CA ARG A 243 -6.37 2.12 -4.16
C ARG A 243 -5.48 1.41 -3.15
N ALA A 244 -5.94 1.27 -1.92
CA ALA A 244 -5.22 0.54 -0.87
C ALA A 244 -4.92 -0.91 -1.29
N ALA A 245 -5.85 -1.57 -1.99
CA ALA A 245 -5.66 -2.92 -2.51
C ALA A 245 -4.52 -2.97 -3.54
N VAL A 246 -4.48 -2.05 -4.50
CA VAL A 246 -3.42 -1.99 -5.53
C VAL A 246 -2.07 -1.66 -4.89
N HIS A 247 -2.02 -0.67 -3.99
CA HIS A 247 -0.78 -0.29 -3.29
C HIS A 247 -0.24 -1.44 -2.42
N GLN A 248 -1.11 -2.12 -1.68
CA GLN A 248 -0.71 -3.25 -0.84
C GLN A 248 -0.23 -4.46 -1.68
N ALA A 249 -0.91 -4.77 -2.78
CA ALA A 249 -0.47 -5.81 -3.70
C ALA A 249 0.91 -5.48 -4.29
N SER A 250 1.16 -4.22 -4.64
CA SER A 250 2.44 -3.76 -5.16
C SER A 250 3.57 -3.89 -4.13
N LEU A 251 3.33 -3.48 -2.88
CA LEU A 251 4.28 -3.65 -1.78
C LEU A 251 4.63 -5.13 -1.56
N LEU A 252 3.63 -6.01 -1.59
CA LEU A 252 3.84 -7.46 -1.50
C LEU A 252 4.63 -8.03 -2.68
N ALA A 253 4.42 -7.53 -3.90
CA ALA A 253 5.21 -7.90 -5.07
C ALA A 253 6.68 -7.50 -4.89
N GLY A 254 6.96 -6.32 -4.35
CA GLY A 254 8.30 -5.85 -4.01
C GLY A 254 8.98 -6.75 -2.97
N LEU A 255 8.28 -7.11 -1.90
CA LEU A 255 8.75 -8.02 -0.87
C LEU A 255 9.09 -9.41 -1.47
N THR A 256 8.26 -9.89 -2.38
CA THR A 256 8.49 -11.13 -3.13
C THR A 256 9.74 -11.03 -4.00
N ALA A 257 9.95 -9.89 -4.68
CA ALA A 257 11.12 -9.65 -5.51
C ALA A 257 12.42 -9.65 -4.70
N ALA A 258 12.43 -9.02 -3.51
CA ALA A 258 13.58 -9.03 -2.60
C ALA A 258 13.97 -10.47 -2.21
N ALA A 259 12.98 -11.26 -1.80
CA ALA A 259 13.22 -12.66 -1.44
C ALA A 259 13.81 -13.48 -2.60
N LEU A 260 13.27 -13.32 -3.81
CA LEU A 260 13.75 -14.04 -5.01
C LEU A 260 15.13 -13.58 -5.45
N THR A 261 15.43 -12.28 -5.38
CA THR A 261 16.77 -11.74 -5.68
C THR A 261 17.82 -12.37 -4.76
N ALA A 262 17.53 -12.48 -3.46
CA ALA A 262 18.40 -13.13 -2.50
C ALA A 262 18.59 -14.63 -2.82
N VAL A 263 17.51 -15.35 -3.18
CA VAL A 263 17.57 -16.76 -3.59
C VAL A 263 18.46 -16.95 -4.82
N VAL A 264 18.25 -16.14 -5.86
CA VAL A 264 19.04 -16.22 -7.11
C VAL A 264 20.51 -15.98 -6.82
N SER A 265 20.84 -14.96 -6.03
CA SER A 265 22.22 -14.71 -5.59
C SER A 265 22.79 -15.92 -4.84
N ARG A 266 22.04 -16.48 -3.89
CA ARG A 266 22.47 -17.62 -3.08
C ARG A 266 22.75 -18.86 -3.92
N ILE A 267 21.85 -19.29 -4.81
CA ILE A 267 22.02 -20.51 -5.61
C ILE A 267 23.10 -20.36 -6.67
N ARG A 268 23.42 -19.14 -7.11
CA ARG A 268 24.56 -18.87 -8.03
C ARG A 268 25.89 -18.99 -7.31
N GLY A 269 26.01 -18.50 -6.08
CA GLY A 269 27.25 -18.49 -5.32
C GLY A 269 27.55 -19.81 -4.57
N ARG A 270 26.52 -20.55 -4.15
CA ARG A 270 26.67 -21.74 -3.34
C ARG A 270 27.09 -22.95 -4.17
N GLN A 271 28.16 -23.63 -3.74
CA GLN A 271 28.65 -24.91 -4.33
C GLN A 271 28.13 -26.11 -3.52
N GLN A 272 27.57 -27.10 -4.19
CA GLN A 272 27.20 -28.41 -3.62
C GLN A 272 27.35 -29.49 -4.69
N PHE A 273 27.76 -30.70 -4.28
CA PHE A 273 27.95 -31.83 -5.19
C PHE A 273 28.86 -31.50 -6.40
N GLY A 274 29.94 -30.74 -6.16
CA GLY A 274 30.92 -30.37 -7.17
C GLY A 274 30.55 -29.25 -8.15
N GLN A 275 29.41 -28.62 -8.00
CA GLN A 275 28.98 -27.50 -8.86
C GLN A 275 28.07 -26.51 -8.14
N ALA A 276 27.84 -25.33 -8.77
CA ALA A 276 26.92 -24.33 -8.25
C ALA A 276 25.48 -24.89 -8.19
N VAL A 277 24.75 -24.57 -7.11
CA VAL A 277 23.38 -25.08 -6.88
C VAL A 277 22.45 -24.75 -8.06
N VAL A 278 22.61 -23.60 -8.70
CA VAL A 278 21.84 -23.20 -9.88
C VAL A 278 22.00 -24.16 -11.08
N LYS A 279 23.07 -24.95 -11.14
CA LYS A 279 23.28 -25.92 -12.21
C LYS A 279 22.47 -27.22 -12.02
N HIS A 280 21.97 -27.46 -10.80
CA HIS A 280 21.10 -28.62 -10.55
C HIS A 280 19.66 -28.28 -11.05
N GLN A 281 19.03 -29.26 -11.72
CA GLN A 281 17.73 -29.11 -12.35
C GLN A 281 16.62 -28.74 -11.35
N GLY A 282 16.55 -29.38 -10.18
CA GLY A 282 15.53 -29.18 -9.17
C GLY A 282 15.46 -27.73 -8.70
N PRO A 283 16.51 -27.15 -8.09
CA PRO A 283 16.51 -25.74 -7.68
C PRO A 283 16.26 -24.77 -8.82
N ARG A 284 16.83 -25.04 -10.01
CA ARG A 284 16.65 -24.16 -11.18
C ARG A 284 15.19 -24.07 -11.63
N LEU A 285 14.50 -25.21 -11.77
CA LEU A 285 13.09 -25.24 -12.18
C LEU A 285 12.19 -24.63 -11.11
N ARG A 286 12.48 -24.89 -9.82
CA ARG A 286 11.72 -24.28 -8.73
C ARG A 286 11.82 -22.75 -8.76
N VAL A 287 13.02 -22.19 -8.86
CA VAL A 287 13.22 -20.74 -8.93
C VAL A 287 12.59 -20.15 -10.19
N ALA A 288 12.67 -20.81 -11.33
CA ALA A 288 12.00 -20.34 -12.56
C ALA A 288 10.48 -20.26 -12.38
N GLY A 289 9.86 -21.25 -11.71
CA GLY A 289 8.43 -21.22 -11.39
C GLY A 289 8.04 -20.08 -10.43
N LEU A 290 8.89 -19.80 -9.44
CA LEU A 290 8.65 -18.68 -8.51
C LEU A 290 8.79 -17.31 -9.20
N LEU A 291 9.76 -17.15 -10.11
CA LEU A 291 9.92 -15.94 -10.92
C LEU A 291 8.71 -15.71 -11.83
N ALA A 292 8.21 -16.77 -12.49
CA ALA A 292 7.02 -16.67 -13.34
C ALA A 292 5.77 -16.23 -12.54
N ARG A 293 5.64 -16.67 -11.28
CA ARG A 293 4.55 -16.22 -10.38
C ARG A 293 4.68 -14.75 -10.02
N LEU A 294 5.90 -14.27 -9.73
CA LEU A 294 6.14 -12.85 -9.49
C LEU A 294 5.80 -12.01 -10.72
N ASP A 295 6.23 -12.44 -11.90
CA ASP A 295 5.93 -11.74 -13.15
C ASP A 295 4.41 -11.68 -13.40
N ALA A 296 3.67 -12.77 -13.16
CA ALA A 296 2.22 -12.77 -13.27
C ALA A 296 1.56 -11.77 -12.30
N VAL A 297 2.03 -11.69 -11.06
CA VAL A 297 1.56 -10.70 -10.07
C VAL A 297 1.84 -9.27 -10.55
N ARG A 298 3.04 -9.00 -11.06
CA ARG A 298 3.40 -7.67 -11.59
C ARG A 298 2.52 -7.24 -12.75
N TRP A 299 2.21 -8.16 -13.66
CA TRP A 299 1.26 -7.90 -14.76
C TRP A 299 -0.13 -7.56 -14.21
N ALA A 300 -0.63 -8.37 -13.27
CA ALA A 300 -1.94 -8.13 -12.66
C ALA A 300 -2.01 -6.78 -11.91
N VAL A 301 -0.95 -6.41 -11.19
CA VAL A 301 -0.83 -5.11 -10.52
C VAL A 301 -0.85 -3.97 -11.54
N GLY A 302 -0.08 -4.09 -12.63
CA GLY A 302 -0.03 -3.06 -13.67
C GLY A 302 -1.36 -2.88 -14.40
N ASP A 303 -2.09 -3.97 -14.64
CA ASP A 303 -3.43 -3.92 -15.24
C ASP A 303 -4.42 -3.27 -14.26
N ALA A 304 -4.44 -3.70 -13.01
CA ALA A 304 -5.32 -3.14 -11.98
C ALA A 304 -5.05 -1.65 -11.72
N ALA A 305 -3.80 -1.21 -11.74
CA ALA A 305 -3.45 0.21 -11.59
C ALA A 305 -4.03 1.06 -12.73
N ARG A 306 -3.94 0.58 -13.98
CA ARG A 306 -4.55 1.26 -15.13
C ARG A 306 -6.07 1.28 -15.07
N ASP A 307 -6.69 0.14 -14.73
CA ASP A 307 -8.14 0.06 -14.59
C ASP A 307 -8.66 0.94 -13.47
N LEU A 308 -7.86 1.14 -12.42
CA LEU A 308 -8.17 2.08 -11.34
C LEU A 308 -8.13 3.54 -11.81
N ASP A 309 -7.10 3.94 -12.59
CA ASP A 309 -7.00 5.28 -13.18
C ASP A 309 -8.16 5.57 -14.16
N GLU A 310 -8.63 4.52 -14.86
CA GLU A 310 -9.74 4.64 -15.80
C GLU A 310 -11.12 4.38 -15.15
N GLY A 311 -11.18 4.18 -13.84
CA GLY A 311 -12.42 3.97 -13.08
C GLY A 311 -13.14 2.66 -13.41
N ARG A 312 -12.44 1.65 -13.91
CA ARG A 312 -13.00 0.34 -14.28
C ARG A 312 -12.75 -0.77 -13.27
N LEU A 313 -11.74 -0.60 -12.40
CA LEU A 313 -11.41 -1.63 -11.41
C LEU A 313 -12.59 -1.89 -10.48
N THR A 314 -13.03 -3.13 -10.44
CA THR A 314 -14.11 -3.56 -9.55
C THR A 314 -13.58 -4.02 -8.19
N PRO A 315 -14.40 -3.99 -7.12
CA PRO A 315 -14.02 -4.55 -5.82
C PRO A 315 -13.62 -6.03 -5.87
N GLY A 316 -14.26 -6.81 -6.75
CA GLY A 316 -13.96 -8.22 -6.95
C GLY A 316 -12.57 -8.45 -7.53
N GLU A 317 -12.22 -7.71 -8.59
CA GLU A 317 -10.91 -7.77 -9.22
C GLU A 317 -9.80 -7.31 -8.25
N ALA A 318 -10.02 -6.22 -7.53
CA ALA A 318 -9.10 -5.73 -6.52
C ALA A 318 -8.90 -6.75 -5.37
N ALA A 319 -9.97 -7.40 -4.92
CA ALA A 319 -9.89 -8.45 -3.91
C ALA A 319 -9.12 -9.67 -4.41
N GLY A 320 -9.39 -10.13 -5.62
CA GLY A 320 -8.67 -11.23 -6.28
C GLY A 320 -7.18 -10.91 -6.44
N LEU A 321 -6.84 -9.68 -6.83
CA LEU A 321 -5.46 -9.21 -6.93
C LEU A 321 -4.71 -9.32 -5.59
N VAL A 322 -5.28 -8.78 -4.51
CA VAL A 322 -4.64 -8.85 -3.18
C VAL A 322 -4.52 -10.28 -2.70
N ALA A 323 -5.58 -11.11 -2.86
CA ALA A 323 -5.55 -12.51 -2.45
C ALA A 323 -4.45 -13.29 -3.19
N LEU A 324 -4.39 -13.18 -4.51
CA LEU A 324 -3.36 -13.81 -5.35
C LEU A 324 -1.95 -13.38 -4.93
N THR A 325 -1.76 -12.08 -4.74
CA THR A 325 -0.46 -11.53 -4.38
C THR A 325 -0.04 -11.94 -2.98
N ALA A 326 -0.95 -11.92 -2.01
CA ALA A 326 -0.70 -12.34 -0.63
C ALA A 326 -0.29 -13.83 -0.57
N GLU A 327 -1.03 -14.72 -1.22
CA GLU A 327 -0.70 -16.15 -1.29
C GLU A 327 0.64 -16.37 -2.00
N THR A 328 0.86 -15.67 -3.12
CA THR A 328 2.15 -15.75 -3.84
C THR A 328 3.31 -15.32 -2.95
N THR A 329 3.18 -14.20 -2.23
CA THR A 329 4.22 -13.68 -1.34
C THR A 329 4.52 -14.66 -0.20
N LEU A 330 3.48 -15.19 0.45
CA LEU A 330 3.63 -16.19 1.52
C LEU A 330 4.33 -17.46 1.03
N ASP A 331 3.94 -17.96 -0.12
CA ASP A 331 4.54 -19.17 -0.70
C ASP A 331 5.99 -18.93 -1.13
N VAL A 332 6.25 -17.84 -1.85
CA VAL A 332 7.60 -17.52 -2.36
C VAL A 332 8.57 -17.27 -1.22
N THR A 333 8.17 -16.52 -0.20
CA THR A 333 9.05 -16.24 0.94
C THR A 333 9.34 -17.48 1.77
N ARG A 334 8.37 -18.39 1.93
CA ARG A 334 8.58 -19.71 2.54
C ARG A 334 9.57 -20.56 1.73
N ASP A 335 9.41 -20.61 0.42
CA ASP A 335 10.31 -21.33 -0.48
C ASP A 335 11.71 -20.70 -0.50
N ALA A 336 11.80 -19.39 -0.38
CA ALA A 336 13.07 -18.68 -0.26
C ALA A 336 13.85 -19.09 0.99
N VAL A 337 13.19 -19.20 2.15
CA VAL A 337 13.80 -19.73 3.38
C VAL A 337 14.30 -21.16 3.16
N HIS A 338 13.51 -22.02 2.53
CA HIS A 338 13.88 -23.40 2.23
C HIS A 338 15.11 -23.49 1.30
N LEU A 339 15.13 -22.72 0.22
CA LEU A 339 16.24 -22.69 -0.75
C LEU A 339 17.55 -22.12 -0.16
N HIS A 340 17.47 -21.29 0.86
CA HIS A 340 18.62 -20.81 1.62
C HIS A 340 19.19 -21.88 2.58
N GLY A 341 18.39 -22.87 2.97
CA GLY A 341 18.74 -23.86 3.99
C GLY A 341 18.91 -23.20 5.36
N ALA A 342 19.85 -23.68 6.19
CA ALA A 342 20.06 -23.16 7.54
C ALA A 342 20.29 -21.63 7.59
N SER A 343 20.94 -21.04 6.56
CA SER A 343 21.15 -19.58 6.51
C SER A 343 19.86 -18.79 6.30
N GLY A 344 18.79 -19.41 5.78
CA GLY A 344 17.48 -18.78 5.64
C GLY A 344 16.73 -18.59 6.96
N LEU A 345 17.20 -19.24 8.04
CA LEU A 345 16.62 -19.14 9.39
C LEU A 345 17.39 -18.16 10.30
N VAL A 346 18.47 -17.55 9.79
CA VAL A 346 19.22 -16.56 10.57
C VAL A 346 18.36 -15.34 10.81
N ARG A 347 18.24 -14.92 12.07
CA ARG A 347 17.29 -13.89 12.51
C ARG A 347 17.42 -12.58 11.72
N ASP A 348 18.64 -12.12 11.50
CA ASP A 348 18.91 -10.85 10.81
C ASP A 348 19.15 -11.03 9.29
N GLY A 349 18.83 -12.23 8.78
CA GLY A 349 18.94 -12.54 7.35
C GLY A 349 17.79 -11.93 6.55
N LEU A 350 18.10 -11.37 5.38
CA LEU A 350 17.14 -10.72 4.48
C LEU A 350 15.93 -11.62 4.17
N VAL A 351 16.17 -12.90 3.84
CA VAL A 351 15.09 -13.85 3.49
C VAL A 351 14.20 -14.16 4.69
N ALA A 352 14.79 -14.29 5.88
CA ALA A 352 14.03 -14.43 7.11
C ALA A 352 13.19 -13.18 7.41
N GLY A 353 13.73 -11.98 7.15
CA GLY A 353 13.02 -10.72 7.21
C GLY A 353 11.83 -10.68 6.26
N CYS A 354 12.04 -11.04 4.98
CA CYS A 354 10.96 -11.15 3.99
C CYS A 354 9.82 -12.07 4.46
N TYR A 355 10.16 -13.28 4.92
CA TYR A 355 9.17 -14.26 5.36
C TYR A 355 8.33 -13.76 6.54
N ARG A 356 8.95 -13.11 7.51
CA ARG A 356 8.26 -12.58 8.68
C ARG A 356 7.38 -11.39 8.35
N ARG A 357 7.88 -10.47 7.51
CA ARG A 357 7.10 -9.32 7.05
C ARG A 357 5.92 -9.75 6.21
N ALA A 358 6.08 -10.72 5.31
CA ALA A 358 5.00 -11.29 4.52
C ALA A 358 3.83 -11.78 5.39
N ALA A 359 4.11 -12.34 6.55
CA ALA A 359 3.08 -12.93 7.43
C ALA A 359 2.03 -11.92 7.92
N TRP A 360 2.37 -10.65 8.12
CA TRP A 360 1.40 -9.64 8.53
C TRP A 360 0.99 -8.71 7.39
N GLU A 361 1.89 -8.37 6.46
CA GLU A 361 1.55 -7.55 5.29
C GLU A 361 0.49 -8.22 4.41
N ALA A 362 0.54 -9.53 4.25
CA ALA A 362 -0.45 -10.30 3.51
C ALA A 362 -1.87 -10.22 4.07
N LEU A 363 -2.04 -9.70 5.29
CA LEU A 363 -3.32 -9.60 5.98
C LEU A 363 -3.86 -8.15 6.06
N ARG A 364 -3.14 -7.18 5.55
CA ARG A 364 -3.46 -5.75 5.69
C ARG A 364 -4.84 -5.38 5.11
N CYS A 365 -5.20 -5.92 3.94
CA CYS A 365 -6.53 -5.69 3.34
C CYS A 365 -7.55 -6.80 3.67
N GLY A 366 -7.17 -7.81 4.45
CA GLY A 366 -8.02 -8.94 4.81
C GLY A 366 -7.32 -10.28 4.68
N ARG A 367 -7.99 -11.34 5.12
CA ARG A 367 -7.48 -12.71 4.92
C ARG A 367 -7.66 -13.13 3.46
N PRO A 368 -6.70 -13.81 2.83
CA PRO A 368 -6.84 -14.25 1.43
C PRO A 368 -8.14 -15.00 1.13
N ALA A 369 -8.54 -15.93 2.01
CA ALA A 369 -9.80 -16.65 1.84
C ALA A 369 -11.04 -15.72 1.79
N HIS A 370 -11.10 -14.69 2.64
CA HIS A 370 -12.19 -13.71 2.60
C HIS A 370 -12.13 -12.84 1.34
N LEU A 371 -10.92 -12.49 0.89
CA LEU A 371 -10.74 -11.73 -0.35
C LEU A 371 -11.16 -12.54 -1.57
N TRP A 372 -10.91 -13.85 -1.59
CA TRP A 372 -11.44 -14.75 -2.63
C TRP A 372 -12.96 -14.85 -2.61
N ASP A 373 -13.59 -14.82 -1.41
CA ASP A 373 -15.06 -14.77 -1.31
C ASP A 373 -15.61 -13.47 -1.91
N ILE A 374 -14.95 -12.32 -1.66
CA ILE A 374 -15.33 -11.05 -2.31
C ILE A 374 -15.18 -11.16 -3.83
N ALA A 375 -14.05 -11.66 -4.31
CA ALA A 375 -13.79 -11.80 -5.74
C ALA A 375 -14.85 -12.67 -6.45
N ALA A 376 -15.31 -13.75 -5.80
CA ALA A 376 -16.30 -14.66 -6.36
C ALA A 376 -17.73 -14.07 -6.42
N HIS A 377 -18.06 -13.08 -5.58
CA HIS A 377 -19.43 -12.56 -5.46
C HIS A 377 -19.63 -11.16 -6.06
N THR A 378 -18.56 -10.50 -6.47
CA THR A 378 -18.60 -9.10 -6.99
C THR A 378 -17.98 -8.95 -8.40
N SER A 379 -17.70 -10.07 -9.06
CA SER A 379 -17.25 -10.12 -10.46
C SER A 379 -18.41 -10.02 -11.45
#